data_944044f258e8f6d5a122dc8c5a76e211
#
_entry.id   944044f258e8f6d5a122dc8c5a76e211
#
_cell.length_a   1.000
_cell.length_b   1.000
_cell.length_c   1.000
_cell.angle_alpha   90.00
_cell.angle_beta   90.00
_cell.angle_gamma   90.00
#
_symmetry.space_group_name_H-M   'P 1'
#
loop_
_entity.id
_entity.type
_entity.pdbx_description
1 polymer ?
#
loop_
_entity_poly.entity_id
_entity_poly.type
_entity_poly.pdbx_seq_one_letter_code
_entity_poly.pdbx_strand_id
1 'polypeptide(L)'
;TVVEAGEALVVSAQQFLAALAEQPGLALVLLRSIVGRLRDADRKRAEFTGLDVVGRVAHRLVELAERYGEASGDAIRIGIPISQRELAGWVGSSREAVNKALGQLERRGLIAAERRHLIVLDLDGLRERAR
;
A
#
# COMPACT_ATOMS: atom_id res chain seq x y z
N THR A 1 9.49 -5.89 -7.78
CA THR A 1 10.43 -6.00 -6.65
C THR A 1 9.81 -6.90 -5.59
N VAL A 2 10.55 -7.92 -5.15
CA VAL A 2 10.14 -8.79 -4.03
C VAL A 2 10.43 -8.04 -2.74
N VAL A 3 9.43 -7.88 -1.90
CA VAL A 3 9.51 -7.13 -0.65
C VAL A 3 9.67 -8.09 0.53
N GLU A 4 9.17 -9.32 0.38
CA GLU A 4 9.18 -10.37 1.38
C GLU A 4 9.47 -11.72 0.69
N ALA A 5 10.23 -12.61 1.35
CA ALA A 5 10.49 -13.95 0.82
C ALA A 5 9.18 -14.74 0.76
N GLY A 6 8.96 -15.45 -0.34
CA GLY A 6 7.75 -16.23 -0.55
C GLY A 6 7.93 -17.29 -1.62
N GLU A 7 7.01 -18.24 -1.67
CA GLU A 7 6.93 -19.24 -2.72
C GLU A 7 5.90 -18.80 -3.77
N ALA A 8 6.19 -19.07 -5.04
CA ALA A 8 5.29 -18.76 -6.14
C ALA A 8 5.14 -19.97 -7.07
N LEU A 9 3.90 -20.27 -7.42
CA LEU A 9 3.58 -21.24 -8.47
C LEU A 9 3.55 -20.50 -9.81
N VAL A 10 4.37 -20.94 -10.76
CA VAL A 10 4.43 -20.36 -12.10
C VAL A 10 3.71 -21.27 -13.09
N VAL A 11 2.72 -20.73 -13.79
CA VAL A 11 1.97 -21.42 -14.84
C VAL A 11 2.21 -20.70 -16.15
N SER A 12 2.51 -21.44 -17.23
CA SER A 12 2.68 -20.81 -18.56
C SER A 12 1.34 -20.29 -19.10
N ALA A 13 1.39 -19.26 -19.94
CA ALA A 13 0.19 -18.72 -20.58
C ALA A 13 -0.61 -19.79 -21.35
N GLN A 14 0.08 -20.70 -22.03
CA GLN A 14 -0.54 -21.80 -22.78
C GLN A 14 -1.30 -22.78 -21.87
N GLN A 15 -0.68 -23.22 -20.77
CA GLN A 15 -1.31 -24.07 -19.76
C GLN A 15 -2.52 -23.40 -19.11
N PHE A 16 -2.39 -22.11 -18.81
CA PHE A 16 -3.47 -21.32 -18.24
C PHE A 16 -4.69 -21.20 -19.19
N LEU A 17 -4.44 -20.88 -20.45
CA LEU A 17 -5.50 -20.79 -21.47
C LEU A 17 -6.16 -22.13 -21.73
N ALA A 18 -5.40 -23.23 -21.77
CA ALA A 18 -5.95 -24.59 -21.89
C ALA A 18 -6.88 -24.92 -20.71
N ALA A 19 -6.45 -24.65 -19.48
CA ALA A 19 -7.27 -24.88 -18.29
C ALA A 19 -8.57 -24.06 -18.30
N LEU A 20 -8.54 -22.82 -18.80
CA LEU A 20 -9.75 -21.99 -18.96
C LEU A 20 -10.73 -22.55 -20.01
N ALA A 21 -10.21 -23.12 -21.11
CA ALA A 21 -11.03 -23.75 -22.14
C ALA A 21 -11.68 -25.06 -21.66
N GLU A 22 -10.97 -25.84 -20.88
CA GLU A 22 -11.45 -27.13 -20.33
C GLU A 22 -12.43 -26.94 -19.15
N GLN A 23 -12.28 -25.86 -18.39
CA GLN A 23 -13.06 -25.59 -17.17
C GLN A 23 -13.69 -24.19 -17.19
N PRO A 24 -14.87 -24.01 -17.84
CA PRO A 24 -15.54 -22.69 -17.92
C PRO A 24 -15.85 -22.07 -16.54
N GLY A 25 -16.05 -22.91 -15.51
CA GLY A 25 -16.23 -22.45 -14.14
C GLY A 25 -15.02 -21.69 -13.58
N LEU A 26 -13.80 -22.06 -13.99
CA LEU A 26 -12.57 -21.39 -13.60
C LEU A 26 -12.52 -19.96 -14.16
N ALA A 27 -12.99 -19.76 -15.41
CA ALA A 27 -13.06 -18.44 -16.01
C ALA A 27 -14.02 -17.51 -15.23
N LEU A 28 -15.16 -18.02 -14.75
CA LEU A 28 -16.08 -17.25 -13.92
C LEU A 28 -15.47 -16.84 -12.56
N VAL A 29 -14.75 -17.74 -11.92
CA VAL A 29 -14.05 -17.45 -10.64
C VAL A 29 -13.00 -16.37 -10.85
N LEU A 30 -12.22 -16.47 -11.93
CA LEU A 30 -11.21 -15.47 -12.27
C LEU A 30 -11.84 -14.10 -12.60
N LEU A 31 -12.90 -14.07 -13.41
CA LEU A 31 -13.63 -12.86 -13.71
C LEU A 31 -14.16 -12.18 -12.44
N ARG A 32 -14.77 -12.93 -11.54
CA ARG A 32 -15.24 -12.40 -10.25
C ARG A 32 -14.08 -11.82 -9.42
N SER A 33 -12.95 -12.51 -9.39
CA SER A 33 -11.74 -12.03 -8.69
C SER A 33 -11.20 -10.72 -9.30
N ILE A 34 -11.13 -10.64 -10.64
CA ILE A 34 -10.67 -9.45 -11.35
C ILE A 34 -11.64 -8.28 -11.14
N VAL A 35 -12.95 -8.53 -11.26
CA VAL A 35 -13.99 -7.51 -11.00
C VAL A 35 -13.93 -7.03 -9.55
N GLY A 36 -13.70 -7.92 -8.59
CA GLY A 36 -13.50 -7.57 -7.19
C GLY A 36 -12.30 -6.62 -7.03
N ARG A 37 -11.15 -6.98 -7.57
CA ARG A 37 -9.93 -6.15 -7.54
C ARG A 37 -10.13 -4.80 -8.23
N LEU A 38 -10.85 -4.74 -9.35
CA LEU A 38 -11.15 -3.51 -10.05
C LEU A 38 -12.04 -2.59 -9.19
N ARG A 39 -13.11 -3.13 -8.60
CA ARG A 39 -13.98 -2.37 -7.68
C ARG A 39 -13.22 -1.85 -6.47
N ASP A 40 -12.30 -2.64 -5.91
CA ASP A 40 -11.47 -2.21 -4.78
C ASP A 40 -10.49 -1.11 -5.21
N ALA A 41 -9.91 -1.21 -6.42
CA ALA A 41 -9.07 -0.16 -6.98
C ALA A 41 -9.86 1.13 -7.24
N ASP A 42 -11.07 1.02 -7.79
CA ASP A 42 -11.93 2.18 -8.05
C ASP A 42 -12.41 2.83 -6.75
N ARG A 43 -12.77 2.04 -5.74
CA ARG A 43 -13.11 2.54 -4.40
C ARG A 43 -11.92 3.28 -3.77
N LYS A 44 -10.72 2.70 -3.79
CA LYS A 44 -9.50 3.36 -3.32
C LYS A 44 -9.23 4.66 -4.09
N ARG A 45 -9.46 4.69 -5.41
CA ARG A 45 -9.34 5.93 -6.19
C ARG A 45 -10.36 6.98 -5.76
N ALA A 46 -11.61 6.59 -5.51
CA ALA A 46 -12.66 7.50 -5.05
C ALA A 46 -12.35 8.07 -3.65
N GLU A 47 -11.87 7.23 -2.73
CA GLU A 47 -11.40 7.65 -1.41
C GLU A 47 -10.22 8.64 -1.50
N PHE A 48 -9.32 8.47 -2.49
CA PHE A 48 -8.20 9.39 -2.72
C PHE A 48 -8.56 10.68 -3.45
N THR A 49 -9.73 10.78 -4.09
CA THR A 49 -10.09 11.96 -4.92
C THR A 49 -10.29 13.22 -4.07
N GLY A 50 -10.60 13.07 -2.78
CA GLY A 50 -10.76 14.17 -1.83
C GLY A 50 -9.51 14.48 -0.98
N LEU A 51 -8.48 13.61 -1.02
CA LEU A 51 -7.29 13.76 -0.19
C LEU A 51 -6.17 14.49 -0.95
N ASP A 52 -5.53 15.44 -0.27
CA ASP A 52 -4.26 15.98 -0.74
C ASP A 52 -3.13 14.93 -0.65
N VAL A 53 -1.94 15.25 -1.16
CA VAL A 53 -0.80 14.31 -1.16
C VAL A 53 -0.45 13.84 0.26
N VAL A 54 -0.59 14.71 1.26
CA VAL A 54 -0.29 14.38 2.68
C VAL A 54 -1.28 13.36 3.20
N GLY A 55 -2.58 13.52 2.90
CA GLY A 55 -3.62 12.56 3.25
C GLY A 55 -3.41 11.20 2.60
N ARG A 56 -3.06 11.16 1.30
CA ARG A 56 -2.76 9.91 0.61
C ARG A 56 -1.54 9.19 1.18
N VAL A 57 -0.49 9.95 1.53
CA VAL A 57 0.70 9.40 2.20
C VAL A 57 0.32 8.86 3.58
N ALA A 58 -0.43 9.62 4.39
CA ALA A 58 -0.89 9.19 5.71
C ALA A 58 -1.71 7.90 5.61
N HIS A 59 -2.69 7.83 4.69
CA HIS A 59 -3.50 6.64 4.45
C HIS A 59 -2.64 5.41 4.12
N ARG A 60 -1.66 5.59 3.22
CA ARG A 60 -0.76 4.48 2.85
C ARG A 60 0.12 4.02 4.01
N LEU A 61 0.57 4.95 4.85
CA LEU A 61 1.36 4.60 6.04
C LEU A 61 0.53 3.86 7.09
N VAL A 62 -0.75 4.20 7.27
CA VAL A 62 -1.69 3.43 8.13
C VAL A 62 -1.83 2.00 7.62
N GLU A 63 -2.11 1.80 6.33
CA GLU A 63 -2.21 0.46 5.73
C GLU A 63 -0.94 -0.37 5.96
N LEU A 64 0.25 0.25 5.82
CA LEU A 64 1.53 -0.42 6.00
C LEU A 64 1.82 -0.73 7.46
N ALA A 65 1.46 0.16 8.38
CA ALA A 65 1.59 -0.05 9.81
C ALA A 65 0.67 -1.20 10.30
N GLU A 66 -0.55 -1.28 9.79
CA GLU A 66 -1.49 -2.35 10.12
C GLU A 66 -1.05 -3.72 9.57
N ARG A 67 -0.38 -3.73 8.41
CA ARG A 67 0.02 -4.98 7.74
C ARG A 67 1.43 -5.46 8.12
N TYR A 68 2.36 -4.53 8.31
CA TYR A 68 3.79 -4.83 8.50
C TYR A 68 4.37 -4.13 9.73
N GLY A 69 3.50 -3.66 10.64
CA GLY A 69 3.92 -2.96 11.85
C GLY A 69 4.48 -3.92 12.89
N GLU A 70 5.61 -3.53 13.45
CA GLU A 70 6.25 -4.16 14.60
C GLU A 70 6.16 -3.19 15.77
N ALA A 71 5.76 -3.66 16.95
CA ALA A 71 5.70 -2.83 18.15
C ALA A 71 7.12 -2.35 18.54
N SER A 72 7.27 -1.05 18.80
CA SER A 72 8.51 -0.41 19.20
C SER A 72 8.21 0.60 20.32
N GLY A 73 8.08 0.11 21.55
CA GLY A 73 7.55 0.90 22.67
C GLY A 73 6.11 1.32 22.41
N ASP A 74 5.82 2.63 22.53
CA ASP A 74 4.51 3.22 22.22
C ASP A 74 4.31 3.52 20.72
N ALA A 75 5.32 3.25 19.89
CA ALA A 75 5.30 3.49 18.45
C ALA A 75 5.18 2.19 17.64
N ILE A 76 4.91 2.30 16.35
CA ILE A 76 4.85 1.18 15.41
C ILE A 76 5.92 1.39 14.34
N ARG A 77 6.91 0.51 14.30
CA ARG A 77 7.91 0.49 13.23
C ARG A 77 7.37 -0.29 12.04
N ILE A 78 7.38 0.29 10.85
CA ILE A 78 7.04 -0.44 9.63
C ILE A 78 8.21 -1.35 9.28
N GLY A 79 8.01 -2.68 9.39
CA GLY A 79 9.06 -3.70 9.31
C GLY A 79 9.70 -3.85 7.92
N ILE A 80 9.10 -3.28 6.87
CA ILE A 80 9.64 -3.32 5.50
C ILE A 80 10.36 -2.03 5.13
N PRO A 81 11.50 -2.10 4.40
CA PRO A 81 12.16 -0.91 3.89
C PRO A 81 11.34 -0.27 2.77
N ILE A 82 11.08 1.03 2.88
CA ILE A 82 10.28 1.78 1.91
C ILE A 82 11.11 2.94 1.36
N SER A 83 11.29 2.97 0.05
CA SER A 83 11.86 4.12 -0.62
C SER A 83 10.80 5.17 -0.94
N GLN A 84 11.20 6.46 -0.96
CA GLN A 84 10.31 7.55 -1.38
C GLN A 84 9.79 7.38 -2.81
N ARG A 85 10.53 6.67 -3.68
CA ARG A 85 10.12 6.38 -5.06
C ARG A 85 8.97 5.37 -5.09
N GLU A 86 9.06 4.30 -4.28
CA GLU A 86 7.99 3.31 -4.16
C GLU A 86 6.75 3.93 -3.56
N LEU A 87 6.90 4.71 -2.49
CA LEU A 87 5.78 5.42 -1.87
C LEU A 87 5.11 6.39 -2.85
N ALA A 88 5.89 7.12 -3.66
CA ALA A 88 5.38 8.00 -4.69
C ALA A 88 4.55 7.25 -5.74
N GLY A 89 5.02 6.08 -6.18
CA GLY A 89 4.27 5.20 -7.08
C GLY A 89 2.95 4.73 -6.48
N TRP A 90 2.96 4.37 -5.19
CA TRP A 90 1.75 3.88 -4.51
C TRP A 90 0.70 4.94 -4.26
N VAL A 91 1.11 6.20 -4.00
CA VAL A 91 0.19 7.31 -3.75
C VAL A 91 -0.14 8.13 -5.01
N GLY A 92 0.42 7.76 -6.15
CA GLY A 92 0.18 8.45 -7.43
C GLY A 92 0.64 9.92 -7.39
N SER A 93 1.90 10.17 -6.93
CA SER A 93 2.43 11.52 -6.80
C SER A 93 3.93 11.58 -7.17
N SER A 94 4.51 12.77 -7.24
CA SER A 94 5.95 12.92 -7.46
C SER A 94 6.75 12.61 -6.19
N ARG A 95 8.01 12.22 -6.35
CA ARG A 95 8.93 11.97 -5.23
C ARG A 95 9.09 13.20 -4.34
N GLU A 96 9.18 14.39 -4.95
CA GLU A 96 9.31 15.67 -4.25
C GLU A 96 8.08 15.98 -3.41
N ALA A 97 6.88 15.72 -3.94
CA ALA A 97 5.62 15.92 -3.22
C ALA A 97 5.50 14.96 -2.04
N VAL A 98 5.89 13.69 -2.21
CA VAL A 98 5.93 12.70 -1.12
C VAL A 98 6.94 13.10 -0.06
N ASN A 99 8.14 13.58 -0.44
CA ASN A 99 9.14 14.03 0.52
C ASN A 99 8.63 15.22 1.36
N LYS A 100 7.95 16.19 0.72
CA LYS A 100 7.30 17.30 1.43
C LYS A 100 6.19 16.81 2.38
N ALA A 101 5.40 15.83 1.94
CA ALA A 101 4.35 15.24 2.75
C ALA A 101 4.89 14.52 3.99
N LEU A 102 5.93 13.69 3.83
CA LEU A 102 6.61 13.03 4.95
C LEU A 102 7.15 14.05 5.95
N GLY A 103 7.85 15.09 5.48
CA GLY A 103 8.35 16.17 6.34
C GLY A 103 7.23 16.95 7.06
N GLN A 104 6.01 17.03 6.50
CA GLN A 104 4.87 17.61 7.20
C GLN A 104 4.35 16.69 8.32
N LEU A 105 4.26 15.38 8.07
CA LEU A 105 3.83 14.39 9.06
C LEU A 105 4.86 14.28 10.21
N GLU A 106 6.16 14.34 9.90
CA GLU A 106 7.23 14.37 10.90
C GLU A 106 7.14 15.63 11.78
N ARG A 107 6.98 16.82 11.21
CA ARG A 107 6.82 18.07 11.98
C ARG A 107 5.60 18.07 12.88
N ARG A 108 4.58 17.29 12.57
CA ARG A 108 3.39 17.08 13.41
C ARG A 108 3.57 16.01 14.47
N GLY A 109 4.72 15.34 14.50
CA GLY A 109 4.98 14.26 15.44
C GLY A 109 4.21 12.96 15.16
N LEU A 110 3.65 12.81 13.95
CA LEU A 110 2.85 11.62 13.60
C LEU A 110 3.73 10.45 13.18
N ILE A 111 4.89 10.74 12.59
CA ILE A 111 5.87 9.75 12.14
C ILE A 111 7.29 10.21 12.44
N ALA A 112 8.24 9.27 12.38
CA ALA A 112 9.68 9.53 12.33
C ALA A 112 10.32 8.68 11.23
N ALA A 113 11.39 9.20 10.60
CA ALA A 113 12.19 8.44 9.66
C ALA A 113 13.45 7.90 10.36
N GLU A 114 13.68 6.59 10.28
CA GLU A 114 14.88 5.95 10.78
C GLU A 114 15.58 5.17 9.67
N ARG A 115 16.66 5.75 9.11
CA ARG A 115 17.40 5.20 7.98
C ARG A 115 16.48 4.87 6.78
N ARG A 116 16.08 3.59 6.63
CA ARG A 116 15.21 3.09 5.53
C ARG A 116 13.83 2.65 6.02
N HIS A 117 13.52 2.84 7.29
CA HIS A 117 12.24 2.49 7.91
C HIS A 117 11.49 3.74 8.33
N LEU A 118 10.18 3.63 8.38
CA LEU A 118 9.30 4.66 8.92
C LEU A 118 8.71 4.14 10.24
N ILE A 119 8.63 5.03 11.20
CA ILE A 119 8.05 4.77 12.52
C ILE A 119 6.81 5.62 12.63
N VAL A 120 5.68 5.01 12.92
CA VAL A 120 4.43 5.70 13.25
C VAL A 120 4.44 5.96 14.75
N LEU A 121 4.48 7.24 15.14
CA LEU A 121 4.51 7.69 16.53
C LEU A 121 3.10 7.86 17.08
N ASP A 122 2.16 8.32 16.25
CA ASP A 122 0.76 8.51 16.59
C ASP A 122 -0.11 7.94 15.45
N LEU A 123 -0.61 6.72 15.65
CA LEU A 123 -1.43 6.03 14.65
C LEU A 123 -2.80 6.67 14.51
N ASP A 124 -3.40 7.15 15.59
CA ASP A 124 -4.75 7.74 15.55
C ASP A 124 -4.73 9.12 14.88
N GLY A 125 -3.74 9.96 15.20
CA GLY A 125 -3.51 11.22 14.49
C GLY A 125 -3.19 11.00 13.01
N LEU A 126 -2.49 9.91 12.67
CA LEU A 126 -2.22 9.55 11.28
C LEU A 126 -3.50 9.09 10.55
N ARG A 127 -4.40 8.33 11.22
CA ARG A 127 -5.72 7.94 10.71
C ARG A 127 -6.63 9.14 10.48
N GLU A 128 -6.64 10.12 11.39
CA GLU A 128 -7.39 11.35 11.20
C GLU A 128 -6.92 12.13 9.98
N ARG A 129 -5.62 12.19 9.75
CA ARG A 129 -5.04 12.86 8.59
C ARG A 129 -5.29 12.09 7.27
N ALA A 130 -5.58 10.81 7.36
CA ALA A 130 -5.87 9.90 6.27
C ALA A 130 -7.36 9.92 5.81
N ARG A 131 -8.18 10.71 6.47
CA ARG A 131 -9.61 10.95 6.14
C ARG A 131 -9.73 12.26 5.39
#